data_edc8f4b5fedacfa304ea6926f711a6fb
#
_entry.id   edc8f4b5fedacfa304ea6926f711a6fb
#
_cell.length_a   1.000
_cell.length_b   1.000
_cell.length_c   1.000
_cell.angle_alpha   90.00
_cell.angle_beta   90.00
_cell.angle_gamma   90.00
#
_symmetry.space_group_name_H-M   'P 1'
#
loop_
_entity.id
_entity.type
_entity.pdbx_description
1 polymer ?
#
loop_
_entity_poly.entity_id
_entity_poly.type
_entity_poly.pdbx_seq_one_letter_code
_entity_poly.pdbx_strand_id
1 'polypeptide(L)'
;MSAETTGVLGARLGTDLSVELQQNRPGMLARAAEAIASGGLNLEGFAEVDGTLHVLTADPRSARHALEAAGLRVSGERDVLVVRVEDRSGAAAEVFGRLAGAGVNVRHTYVASGHRIVIAADEPGKALGALQA
;
A
#
# COMPACT_ATOMS: atom_id res chain seq x y z
N MET A 1 0.55 -21.52 -22.59
CA MET A 1 0.70 -21.07 -22.03
C MET A 1 1.00 -19.93 -21.48
N SER A 2 0.69 -19.31 -21.32
CA SER A 2 1.21 -18.03 -21.04
C SER A 2 1.12 -17.57 -19.59
N ALA A 3 0.62 -18.36 -18.73
CA ALA A 3 0.58 -18.05 -17.31
C ALA A 3 1.98 -17.76 -16.77
N GLU A 4 2.95 -18.43 -17.32
CA GLU A 4 4.34 -18.26 -16.91
C GLU A 4 4.92 -16.90 -17.28
N THR A 5 4.23 -16.12 -18.12
CA THR A 5 4.72 -14.81 -18.49
C THR A 5 4.34 -13.71 -17.52
N THR A 6 3.44 -14.00 -16.58
CA THR A 6 3.04 -12.99 -15.62
C THR A 6 4.06 -12.88 -14.50
N GLY A 7 4.41 -11.70 -14.11
CA GLY A 7 5.30 -11.46 -12.97
C GLY A 7 4.60 -11.55 -11.63
N VAL A 8 3.30 -11.86 -11.62
CA VAL A 8 2.51 -11.88 -10.38
C VAL A 8 2.67 -13.20 -9.65
N LEU A 9 3.20 -13.16 -8.44
CA LEU A 9 3.34 -14.32 -7.57
C LEU A 9 2.17 -14.48 -6.60
N GLY A 10 1.42 -13.44 -6.38
CA GLY A 10 0.24 -13.46 -5.55
C GLY A 10 -0.35 -12.08 -5.43
N ALA A 11 -1.67 -12.00 -5.22
CA ALA A 11 -2.37 -10.74 -5.06
C ALA A 11 -3.48 -10.93 -4.03
N ARG A 12 -3.62 -9.99 -3.11
CA ARG A 12 -4.66 -10.01 -2.09
C ARG A 12 -5.07 -8.58 -1.76
N LEU A 13 -6.20 -8.46 -1.09
CA LEU A 13 -6.59 -7.17 -0.53
C LEU A 13 -5.90 -6.95 0.80
N GLY A 14 -5.54 -5.71 1.07
CA GLY A 14 -5.03 -5.26 2.34
C GLY A 14 -5.64 -3.91 2.64
N THR A 15 -5.16 -3.26 3.69
CA THR A 15 -5.68 -1.96 4.10
C THR A 15 -4.55 -0.94 4.12
N ASP A 16 -4.80 0.18 3.47
CA ASP A 16 -3.92 1.34 3.49
C ASP A 16 -4.49 2.37 4.44
N LEU A 17 -3.66 2.85 5.36
CA LEU A 17 -4.03 3.95 6.24
C LEU A 17 -3.45 5.24 5.70
N SER A 18 -4.26 6.29 5.67
CA SER A 18 -3.79 7.63 5.31
C SER A 18 -3.67 8.44 6.58
N VAL A 19 -2.48 8.97 6.83
CA VAL A 19 -2.14 9.74 8.02
C VAL A 19 -1.80 11.17 7.61
N GLU A 20 -2.48 12.14 8.19
CA GLU A 20 -2.20 13.54 7.90
C GLU A 20 -1.08 14.04 8.79
N LEU A 21 0.02 14.42 8.16
CA LEU A 21 1.14 15.06 8.85
C LEU A 21 0.88 16.56 8.81
N GLN A 22 0.04 17.03 9.71
CA GLN A 22 -0.62 18.33 9.67
C GLN A 22 0.28 19.54 9.49
N GLN A 23 1.54 19.42 9.79
CA GLN A 23 2.51 20.49 9.58
C GLN A 23 3.72 19.87 8.93
N ASN A 24 4.05 20.37 7.77
CA ASN A 24 5.23 19.91 7.07
C ASN A 24 6.46 20.46 7.78
N ARG A 25 6.87 19.81 8.86
CA ARG A 25 8.00 20.22 9.68
C ARG A 25 8.84 19.01 10.05
N PRO A 26 10.10 19.22 10.41
CA PRO A 26 10.97 18.13 10.84
C PRO A 26 10.37 17.31 11.98
N GLY A 27 10.52 16.02 11.92
CA GLY A 27 10.12 15.10 12.98
C GLY A 27 8.76 14.48 12.83
N MET A 28 7.92 14.94 11.90
CA MET A 28 6.57 14.39 11.77
C MET A 28 6.58 12.95 11.27
N LEU A 29 7.42 12.65 10.28
CA LEU A 29 7.55 11.26 9.81
C LEU A 29 8.13 10.34 10.89
N ALA A 30 9.13 10.83 11.62
CA ALA A 30 9.72 10.06 12.72
C ALA A 30 8.66 9.75 13.77
N ARG A 31 7.82 10.71 14.09
CA ARG A 31 6.75 10.54 15.08
C ARG A 31 5.77 9.45 14.67
N ALA A 32 5.38 9.43 13.40
CA ALA A 32 4.47 8.42 12.88
C ALA A 32 5.10 7.03 12.92
N ALA A 33 6.36 6.91 12.47
CA ALA A 33 7.07 5.65 12.46
C ALA A 33 7.28 5.13 13.89
N GLU A 34 7.62 6.00 14.82
CA GLU A 34 7.81 5.62 16.21
C GLU A 34 6.52 5.16 16.87
N ALA A 35 5.40 5.77 16.53
CA ALA A 35 4.10 5.37 17.05
C ALA A 35 3.76 3.94 16.64
N ILE A 36 4.00 3.60 15.37
CA ILE A 36 3.75 2.25 14.85
C ILE A 36 4.69 1.25 15.53
N ALA A 37 5.98 1.58 15.63
CA ALA A 37 6.97 0.72 16.25
C ALA A 37 6.66 0.49 17.72
N SER A 38 6.22 1.52 18.44
CA SER A 38 5.87 1.40 19.86
C SER A 38 4.68 0.49 20.09
N GLY A 39 3.81 0.35 19.11
CA GLY A 39 2.71 -0.61 19.13
C GLY A 39 3.12 -2.03 18.78
N GLY A 40 4.41 -2.28 18.58
CA GLY A 40 4.90 -3.61 18.22
C GLY A 40 4.67 -3.96 16.76
N LEU A 41 4.39 -2.98 15.93
CA LEU A 41 4.03 -3.20 14.53
C LEU A 41 5.18 -2.84 13.61
N ASN A 42 5.23 -3.52 12.47
CA ASN A 42 6.21 -3.23 11.44
C ASN A 42 5.56 -2.39 10.33
N LEU A 43 6.29 -1.38 9.90
CA LEU A 43 5.90 -0.55 8.76
C LEU A 43 6.36 -1.28 7.49
N GLU A 44 5.46 -2.05 6.89
CA GLU A 44 5.79 -2.93 5.77
C GLU A 44 5.91 -2.20 4.44
N GLY A 45 5.22 -1.09 4.32
CA GLY A 45 5.32 -0.24 3.15
C GLY A 45 4.78 1.13 3.48
N PHE A 46 5.29 2.15 2.81
CA PHE A 46 4.81 3.50 3.03
C PHE A 46 5.18 4.41 1.87
N ALA A 47 4.43 5.49 1.76
CA ALA A 47 4.75 6.59 0.87
C ALA A 47 4.22 7.87 1.49
N GLU A 48 4.97 8.95 1.38
CA GLU A 48 4.51 10.25 1.84
C GLU A 48 4.47 11.19 0.65
N VAL A 49 3.34 11.83 0.44
CA VAL A 49 3.14 12.78 -0.65
C VAL A 49 2.39 13.98 -0.10
N ASP A 50 3.02 15.13 -0.15
CA ASP A 50 2.41 16.40 0.24
C ASP A 50 1.74 16.38 1.61
N GLY A 51 2.41 15.78 2.58
CA GLY A 51 1.93 15.75 3.95
C GLY A 51 0.95 14.64 4.29
N THR A 52 0.63 13.77 3.35
CA THR A 52 -0.16 12.57 3.63
C THR A 52 0.75 11.36 3.59
N LEU A 53 0.79 10.62 4.68
CA LEU A 53 1.57 9.38 4.78
C LEU A 53 0.62 8.20 4.57
N HIS A 54 0.94 7.37 3.59
CA HIS A 54 0.26 6.11 3.36
C HIS A 54 1.03 5.00 4.03
N VAL A 55 0.34 4.12 4.73
CA VAL A 55 0.98 3.07 5.54
C VAL A 55 0.35 1.72 5.27
N LEU A 56 1.20 0.73 5.04
CA LEU A 56 0.80 -0.68 4.99
C LEU A 56 1.42 -1.40 6.19
N THR A 57 0.58 -2.07 6.98
CA THR A 57 1.01 -2.90 8.10
C THR A 57 0.11 -4.14 8.18
N ALA A 58 0.57 -5.17 8.87
CA ALA A 58 -0.18 -6.41 9.02
C ALA A 58 -1.43 -6.24 9.87
N ASP A 59 -1.45 -5.25 10.77
CA ASP A 59 -2.58 -5.00 11.67
C ASP A 59 -2.97 -3.53 11.61
N PRO A 60 -3.77 -3.15 10.60
CA PRO A 60 -4.14 -1.75 10.44
C PRO A 60 -4.95 -1.18 11.59
N ARG A 61 -5.75 -2.00 12.26
CA ARG A 61 -6.55 -1.52 13.39
C ARG A 61 -5.66 -1.07 14.53
N SER A 62 -4.69 -1.90 14.91
CA SER A 62 -3.74 -1.55 15.96
C SER A 62 -2.85 -0.38 15.56
N ALA A 63 -2.47 -0.32 14.28
CA ALA A 63 -1.67 0.80 13.77
C ALA A 63 -2.43 2.11 13.87
N ARG A 64 -3.71 2.10 13.47
CA ARG A 64 -4.54 3.28 13.59
C ARG A 64 -4.64 3.75 15.05
N HIS A 65 -4.88 2.80 15.95
CA HIS A 65 -4.98 3.12 17.37
C HIS A 65 -3.68 3.75 17.89
N ALA A 66 -2.54 3.19 17.53
CA ALA A 66 -1.23 3.70 17.95
C ALA A 66 -0.97 5.10 17.41
N LEU A 67 -1.32 5.34 16.15
CA LEU A 67 -1.15 6.65 15.52
C LEU A 67 -2.03 7.71 16.20
N GLU A 68 -3.29 7.37 16.44
CA GLU A 68 -4.21 8.30 17.11
C GLU A 68 -3.81 8.58 18.55
N ALA A 69 -3.31 7.56 19.26
CA ALA A 69 -2.82 7.73 20.62
C ALA A 69 -1.60 8.67 20.66
N ALA A 70 -0.84 8.73 19.60
CA ALA A 70 0.30 9.65 19.48
C ALA A 70 -0.12 11.05 19.01
N GLY A 71 -1.41 11.30 18.85
CA GLY A 71 -1.94 12.59 18.44
C GLY A 71 -1.92 12.84 16.94
N LEU A 72 -1.73 11.79 16.15
CA LEU A 72 -1.72 11.91 14.71
C LEU A 72 -3.12 11.62 14.16
N ARG A 73 -3.48 12.30 13.08
CA ARG A 73 -4.80 12.14 12.47
C ARG A 73 -4.75 11.10 11.37
N VAL A 74 -5.54 10.03 11.54
CA VAL A 74 -5.76 9.06 10.46
C VAL A 74 -6.97 9.55 9.68
N SER A 75 -6.76 10.01 8.46
CA SER A 75 -7.81 10.61 7.65
C SER A 75 -8.58 9.59 6.83
N GLY A 76 -8.09 8.38 6.69
CA GLY A 76 -8.79 7.36 5.92
C GLY A 76 -8.21 5.99 6.04
N GLU A 77 -9.05 5.02 5.72
CA GLU A 77 -8.67 3.63 5.52
C GLU A 77 -9.23 3.22 4.17
N ARG A 78 -8.46 2.49 3.41
CA ARG A 78 -8.86 2.10 2.06
C ARG A 78 -8.40 0.69 1.78
N ASP A 79 -9.27 -0.10 1.14
CA ASP A 79 -8.86 -1.38 0.61
C ASP A 79 -7.90 -1.15 -0.55
N VAL A 80 -6.79 -1.86 -0.52
CA VAL A 80 -5.77 -1.79 -1.56
C VAL A 80 -5.41 -3.21 -1.99
N LEU A 81 -4.81 -3.31 -3.19
CA LEU A 81 -4.20 -4.56 -3.59
C LEU A 81 -2.79 -4.59 -3.05
N VAL A 82 -2.40 -5.75 -2.55
CA VAL A 82 -1.01 -6.03 -2.18
C VAL A 82 -0.56 -7.15 -3.10
N VAL A 83 0.32 -6.82 -4.02
CA VAL A 83 0.71 -7.70 -5.12
C VAL A 83 2.17 -8.08 -4.97
N ARG A 84 2.44 -9.35 -4.79
CA ARG A 84 3.82 -9.85 -4.78
C ARG A 84 4.23 -10.18 -6.19
N VAL A 85 5.38 -9.66 -6.60
CA VAL A 85 5.87 -9.80 -7.97
C VAL A 85 7.26 -10.38 -7.99
N GLU A 86 7.63 -10.94 -9.14
CA GLU A 86 8.99 -11.39 -9.34
C GLU A 86 9.94 -10.19 -9.35
N ASP A 87 11.13 -10.40 -8.81
CA ASP A 87 12.18 -9.39 -8.81
C ASP A 87 12.92 -9.45 -10.16
N ARG A 88 12.29 -8.88 -11.18
CA ARG A 88 12.88 -8.82 -12.51
C ARG A 88 12.34 -7.63 -13.28
N SER A 89 13.11 -7.24 -14.28
CA SER A 89 12.72 -6.17 -15.17
C SER A 89 11.38 -6.50 -15.84
N GLY A 90 10.48 -5.54 -15.86
CA GLY A 90 9.19 -5.67 -16.53
C GLY A 90 8.07 -6.23 -15.68
N ALA A 91 8.35 -6.78 -14.48
CA ALA A 91 7.29 -7.37 -13.66
C ALA A 91 6.24 -6.34 -13.27
N ALA A 92 6.65 -5.17 -12.84
CA ALA A 92 5.72 -4.09 -12.50
C ALA A 92 4.93 -3.62 -13.71
N ALA A 93 5.59 -3.54 -14.87
CA ALA A 93 4.92 -3.14 -16.10
C ALA A 93 3.81 -4.14 -16.47
N GLU A 94 4.02 -5.43 -16.24
CA GLU A 94 3.00 -6.44 -16.49
C GLU A 94 1.79 -6.23 -15.58
N VAL A 95 2.02 -5.93 -14.30
CA VAL A 95 0.94 -5.68 -13.35
C VAL A 95 0.09 -4.49 -13.81
N PHE A 96 0.73 -3.35 -14.05
CA PHE A 96 0.01 -2.15 -14.45
C PHE A 96 -0.63 -2.28 -15.82
N GLY A 97 0.00 -3.02 -16.73
CA GLY A 97 -0.58 -3.30 -18.04
C GLY A 97 -1.86 -4.12 -17.95
N ARG A 98 -1.90 -5.11 -17.07
CA ARG A 98 -3.10 -5.92 -16.86
C ARG A 98 -4.23 -5.10 -16.26
N LEU A 99 -3.92 -4.22 -15.33
CA LEU A 99 -4.92 -3.32 -14.74
C LEU A 99 -5.48 -2.36 -15.79
N ALA A 100 -4.60 -1.78 -16.60
CA ALA A 100 -5.03 -0.90 -17.67
C ALA A 100 -5.91 -1.62 -18.69
N GLY A 101 -5.52 -2.84 -19.05
CA GLY A 101 -6.32 -3.66 -19.98
C GLY A 101 -7.69 -4.02 -19.44
N ALA A 102 -7.85 -4.05 -18.13
CA ALA A 102 -9.13 -4.31 -17.48
C ALA A 102 -9.92 -3.01 -17.22
N GLY A 103 -9.39 -1.86 -17.60
CA GLY A 103 -10.06 -0.59 -17.39
C GLY A 103 -10.00 -0.11 -15.94
N VAL A 104 -9.01 -0.55 -15.19
CA VAL A 104 -8.88 -0.17 -13.77
C VAL A 104 -7.98 1.06 -13.65
N ASN A 105 -8.48 2.08 -12.97
CA ASN A 105 -7.70 3.27 -12.69
C ASN A 105 -6.98 3.13 -11.36
N VAL A 106 -5.70 3.47 -11.34
CA VAL A 106 -4.86 3.45 -10.15
C VAL A 106 -4.74 4.86 -9.61
N ARG A 107 -5.11 5.06 -8.35
CA ARG A 107 -5.01 6.37 -7.69
C ARG A 107 -3.61 6.64 -7.18
N HIS A 108 -3.03 5.68 -6.48
CA HIS A 108 -1.65 5.77 -6.04
C HIS A 108 -1.08 4.37 -5.86
N THR A 109 0.23 4.30 -5.82
CA THR A 109 0.93 3.03 -5.66
C THR A 109 2.26 3.28 -4.96
N TYR A 110 2.71 2.29 -4.22
CA TYR A 110 4.03 2.34 -3.59
C TYR A 110 4.55 0.92 -3.38
N VAL A 111 5.82 0.83 -3.04
CA VAL A 111 6.50 -0.44 -2.86
C VAL A 111 6.48 -0.83 -1.39
N ALA A 112 6.32 -2.10 -1.12
CA ALA A 112 6.39 -2.66 0.23
C ALA A 112 7.46 -3.75 0.27
N SER A 113 7.81 -4.17 1.48
CA SER A 113 8.82 -5.21 1.67
C SER A 113 8.42 -6.52 0.96
N GLY A 114 9.42 -7.35 0.64
CA GLY A 114 9.17 -8.65 0.02
C GLY A 114 8.77 -8.58 -1.43
N HIS A 115 9.25 -7.60 -2.16
CA HIS A 115 8.93 -7.38 -3.58
C HIS A 115 7.43 -7.27 -3.82
N ARG A 116 6.76 -6.52 -2.95
CA ARG A 116 5.33 -6.29 -3.08
C ARG A 116 5.06 -4.87 -3.56
N ILE A 117 3.99 -4.73 -4.32
CA ILE A 117 3.48 -3.44 -4.78
C ILE A 117 2.11 -3.24 -4.13
N VAL A 118 1.90 -2.07 -3.54
CA VAL A 118 0.61 -1.68 -2.99
C VAL A 118 -0.08 -0.79 -4.02
N ILE A 119 -1.31 -1.13 -4.37
CA ILE A 119 -2.04 -0.44 -5.41
C ILE A 119 -3.41 -0.03 -4.90
N ALA A 120 -3.65 1.27 -4.85
CA ALA A 120 -4.97 1.82 -4.52
C ALA A 120 -5.71 2.07 -5.83
N ALA A 121 -6.70 1.22 -6.10
CA ALA A 121 -7.49 1.29 -7.31
C ALA A 121 -8.89 1.81 -7.00
N ASP A 122 -9.55 2.40 -7.98
CA ASP A 122 -10.92 2.87 -7.82
C ASP A 122 -11.89 1.72 -7.54
N GLU A 123 -11.59 0.56 -8.14
CA GLU A 123 -12.40 -0.64 -7.99
C GLU A 123 -11.51 -1.81 -7.56
N PRO A 124 -11.22 -1.93 -6.26
CA PRO A 124 -10.25 -2.93 -5.80
C PRO A 124 -10.63 -4.38 -6.11
N GLY A 125 -11.93 -4.71 -6.05
CA GLY A 125 -12.36 -6.06 -6.39
C GLY A 125 -12.13 -6.42 -7.84
N LYS A 126 -12.42 -5.50 -8.74
CA LYS A 126 -12.18 -5.67 -10.17
C LYS A 126 -10.69 -5.79 -10.47
N ALA A 127 -9.90 -4.95 -9.80
CA ALA A 127 -8.45 -4.97 -9.94
C ALA A 127 -7.87 -6.31 -9.49
N LEU A 128 -8.33 -6.81 -8.35
CA LEU A 128 -7.88 -8.09 -7.83
C LEU A 128 -8.20 -9.21 -8.83
N GLY A 129 -9.41 -9.22 -9.35
CA GLY A 129 -9.82 -10.21 -10.36
C GLY A 129 -8.94 -10.18 -11.61
N ALA A 130 -8.57 -8.98 -12.05
CA ALA A 130 -7.71 -8.82 -13.23
C ALA A 130 -6.32 -9.42 -13.02
N LEU A 131 -5.81 -9.42 -11.79
CA LEU A 131 -4.48 -9.96 -11.49
C LEU A 131 -4.50 -11.43 -11.17
N GLN A 132 -5.64 -11.98 -10.79
CA GLN A 132 -5.78 -13.40 -10.48
C GLN A 132 -6.22 -14.23 -11.67
N ALA A 133 -6.68 -13.59 -12.71
CA ALA A 133 -7.18 -14.27 -13.90
C ALA A 133 -6.08 -14.95 -14.72
#